data_61d789d6bba74db909d6cfca39c8afff
#
_entry.id   61d789d6bba74db909d6cfca39c8afff
#
_cell.length_a   1.000
_cell.length_b   1.000
_cell.length_c   1.000
_cell.angle_alpha   90.00
_cell.angle_beta   90.00
_cell.angle_gamma   90.00
#
_symmetry.space_group_name_H-M   'P 1'
#
loop_
_entity.id
_entity.type
_entity.pdbx_description
1 polymer ?
#
loop_
_entity_poly.entity_id
_entity_poly.type
_entity_poly.pdbx_seq_one_letter_code
_entity_poly.pdbx_strand_id
1 'polypeptide(L)'
;AAFCCLLWGSAFPAVKIGYGLLSISSADSAEQLIFAGLRFFFAGVVTVLFHSASLCRLRLPARSSLWKATKLGLIQTLVQYALFYIGMAHTSGVKGSVLMAVHVFFAILISAKLFRYERLNAPKLLGCLCGFGGVLLINLSGGGLGGGFTLLGDGAVLLAALANGFSISLFKRYAEGEDTLTLCGYQFIVGGGLLLLTGLCFGGTLPHFTGQSLLLLGYMVLLSAVAQTIWSALTRYNPVGRVAVYGFLNPVFGVLLSALLLREGQQAFT
;
A
#
# COMPACT_ATOMS: atom_id res chain seq x y z
N ALA A 1 13.69 -5.64 -2.25
CA ALA A 1 12.33 -5.63 -2.77
C ALA A 1 11.49 -6.78 -2.18
N ALA A 2 11.92 -8.05 -2.28
CA ALA A 2 11.15 -9.20 -1.75
C ALA A 2 10.79 -9.06 -0.26
N PHE A 3 11.71 -8.58 0.57
CA PHE A 3 11.45 -8.29 1.99
C PHE A 3 10.31 -7.27 2.18
N CYS A 4 10.27 -6.21 1.38
CA CYS A 4 9.16 -5.25 1.42
C CYS A 4 7.83 -5.92 1.04
N CYS A 5 7.85 -6.81 0.05
CA CYS A 5 6.67 -7.54 -0.38
C CYS A 5 6.18 -8.53 0.69
N LEU A 6 7.08 -9.17 1.43
CA LEU A 6 6.74 -10.00 2.59
C LEU A 6 6.04 -9.16 3.68
N LEU A 7 6.59 -8.00 4.01
CA LEU A 7 5.97 -7.07 4.96
C LEU A 7 4.59 -6.63 4.48
N TRP A 8 4.45 -6.18 3.22
CA TRP A 8 3.14 -5.77 2.70
C TRP A 8 2.17 -6.94 2.56
N GLY A 9 2.66 -8.14 2.21
CA GLY A 9 1.86 -9.36 2.20
C GLY A 9 1.23 -9.65 3.57
N SER A 10 1.99 -9.45 4.66
CA SER A 10 1.48 -9.63 6.02
C SER A 10 0.45 -8.55 6.43
N ALA A 11 0.41 -7.41 5.73
CA ALA A 11 -0.60 -6.39 6.01
C ALA A 11 -2.03 -6.85 5.68
N PHE A 12 -2.23 -7.77 4.72
CA PHE A 12 -3.58 -8.25 4.37
C PHE A 12 -4.27 -8.94 5.55
N PRO A 13 -3.69 -9.99 6.16
CA PRO A 13 -4.29 -10.58 7.36
C PRO A 13 -4.30 -9.59 8.54
N ALA A 14 -3.29 -8.74 8.71
CA ALA A 14 -3.24 -7.77 9.80
C ALA A 14 -4.38 -6.75 9.75
N VAL A 15 -4.78 -6.27 8.57
CA VAL A 15 -5.95 -5.38 8.40
C VAL A 15 -7.23 -6.09 8.83
N LYS A 16 -7.45 -7.34 8.39
CA LYS A 16 -8.64 -8.13 8.77
C LYS A 16 -8.69 -8.36 10.28
N ILE A 17 -7.57 -8.75 10.89
CA ILE A 17 -7.47 -8.92 12.35
C ILE A 17 -7.76 -7.57 13.05
N GLY A 18 -7.25 -6.46 12.52
CA GLY A 18 -7.49 -5.11 13.03
C GLY A 18 -8.96 -4.74 13.01
N TYR A 19 -9.66 -5.02 11.92
CA TYR A 19 -11.11 -4.80 11.83
C TYR A 19 -11.88 -5.60 12.88
N GLY A 20 -11.51 -6.88 13.10
CA GLY A 20 -12.12 -7.69 14.14
C GLY A 20 -11.86 -7.18 15.55
N LEU A 21 -10.60 -6.80 15.86
CA LEU A 21 -10.22 -6.28 17.19
C LEU A 21 -10.83 -4.91 17.53
N LEU A 22 -11.12 -4.09 16.52
CA LEU A 22 -11.67 -2.76 16.66
C LEU A 22 -13.17 -2.71 16.35
N SER A 23 -13.80 -3.87 16.04
CA SER A 23 -15.21 -4.00 15.68
C SER A 23 -15.62 -3.13 14.48
N ILE A 24 -14.70 -2.89 13.56
CA ILE A 24 -14.94 -2.10 12.36
C ILE A 24 -15.72 -2.93 11.34
N SER A 25 -16.93 -2.48 11.01
CA SER A 25 -17.78 -3.14 10.01
C SER A 25 -17.25 -2.93 8.58
N SER A 26 -17.51 -3.90 7.69
CA SER A 26 -17.27 -3.75 6.25
C SER A 26 -18.10 -2.63 5.61
N ALA A 27 -19.23 -2.28 6.21
CA ALA A 27 -20.09 -1.18 5.77
C ALA A 27 -19.57 0.19 6.22
N ASP A 28 -18.70 0.25 7.23
CA ASP A 28 -18.23 1.51 7.83
C ASP A 28 -16.91 1.99 7.22
N SER A 29 -17.01 2.58 6.04
CA SER A 29 -15.86 3.16 5.35
C SER A 29 -15.18 4.28 6.13
N ALA A 30 -15.90 5.00 6.99
CA ALA A 30 -15.36 6.10 7.78
C ALA A 30 -14.37 5.59 8.84
N GLU A 31 -14.74 4.55 9.59
CA GLU A 31 -13.84 3.93 10.58
C GLU A 31 -12.63 3.23 9.92
N GLN A 32 -12.84 2.63 8.73
CA GLN A 32 -11.75 2.06 7.94
C GLN A 32 -10.71 3.13 7.53
N LEU A 33 -11.17 4.32 7.13
CA LEU A 33 -10.29 5.45 6.80
C LEU A 33 -9.56 5.99 8.04
N ILE A 34 -10.23 6.02 9.21
CA ILE A 34 -9.61 6.41 10.49
C ILE A 34 -8.49 5.44 10.84
N PHE A 35 -8.76 4.13 10.78
CA PHE A 35 -7.75 3.10 11.07
C PHE A 35 -6.55 3.20 10.13
N ALA A 36 -6.79 3.35 8.83
CA ALA A 36 -5.73 3.58 7.84
C ALA A 36 -4.96 4.88 8.12
N GLY A 37 -5.69 5.96 8.45
CA GLY A 37 -5.12 7.27 8.76
C GLY A 37 -4.18 7.23 9.95
N LEU A 38 -4.60 6.60 11.06
CA LEU A 38 -3.77 6.41 12.25
C LEU A 38 -2.49 5.62 11.91
N ARG A 39 -2.64 4.50 11.18
CA ARG A 39 -1.50 3.69 10.76
C ARG A 39 -0.46 4.51 10.00
N PHE A 40 -0.88 5.22 8.96
CA PHE A 40 0.06 5.95 8.10
C PHE A 40 0.59 7.22 8.75
N PHE A 41 -0.23 7.93 9.50
CA PHE A 41 0.22 9.10 10.26
C PHE A 41 1.36 8.73 11.22
N PHE A 42 1.16 7.72 12.05
CA PHE A 42 2.20 7.28 12.97
C PHE A 42 3.41 6.64 12.26
N ALA A 43 3.20 5.95 11.12
CA ALA A 43 4.32 5.48 10.31
C ALA A 43 5.19 6.64 9.80
N GLY A 44 4.57 7.74 9.40
CA GLY A 44 5.28 8.96 9.03
C GLY A 44 6.05 9.58 10.20
N VAL A 45 5.42 9.69 11.38
CA VAL A 45 6.07 10.20 12.59
C VAL A 45 7.28 9.34 12.95
N VAL A 46 7.14 8.01 12.99
CA VAL A 46 8.25 7.08 13.27
C VAL A 46 9.38 7.24 12.25
N THR A 47 9.06 7.38 10.96
CA THR A 47 10.07 7.58 9.90
C THR A 47 10.85 8.89 10.11
N VAL A 48 10.15 10.00 10.42
CA VAL A 48 10.79 11.31 10.67
C VAL A 48 11.63 11.29 11.94
N LEU A 49 11.14 10.66 13.01
CA LEU A 49 11.89 10.53 14.27
C LEU A 49 13.15 9.69 14.07
N PHE A 50 13.05 8.54 13.40
CA PHE A 50 14.19 7.69 13.07
C PHE A 50 15.24 8.47 12.25
N HIS A 51 14.80 9.19 11.23
CA HIS A 51 15.68 10.01 10.41
C HIS A 51 16.35 11.12 11.21
N SER A 52 15.58 11.83 12.05
CA SER A 52 16.11 12.89 12.91
C SER A 52 17.12 12.37 13.94
N ALA A 53 16.83 11.20 14.53
CA ALA A 53 17.74 10.54 15.46
C ALA A 53 19.05 10.12 14.77
N SER A 54 18.99 9.56 13.55
CA SER A 54 20.17 9.15 12.79
C SER A 54 21.11 10.31 12.43
N LEU A 55 20.58 11.53 12.36
CA LEU A 55 21.34 12.75 12.07
C LEU A 55 21.65 13.60 13.32
N CYS A 56 21.24 13.14 14.49
CA CYS A 56 21.35 13.88 15.77
C CYS A 56 20.77 15.31 15.69
N ARG A 57 19.77 15.54 14.84
CA ARG A 57 19.08 16.83 14.68
C ARG A 57 17.67 16.66 14.12
N LEU A 58 16.74 17.52 14.55
CA LEU A 58 15.38 17.52 14.00
C LEU A 58 15.41 17.91 12.51
N ARG A 59 14.92 17.01 11.65
CA ARG A 59 14.90 17.22 10.21
C ARG A 59 13.54 17.79 9.78
N LEU A 60 13.46 19.11 9.73
CA LEU A 60 12.30 19.79 9.18
C LEU A 60 12.43 19.87 7.64
N PRO A 61 11.35 19.64 6.88
CA PRO A 61 11.38 19.71 5.43
C PRO A 61 11.49 21.16 4.98
N ALA A 62 12.22 21.41 3.90
CA ALA A 62 12.10 22.66 3.20
C ALA A 62 10.68 22.83 2.63
N ARG A 63 10.22 24.06 2.39
CA ARG A 63 8.88 24.31 1.86
C ARG A 63 8.63 23.59 0.53
N SER A 64 9.66 23.50 -0.33
CA SER A 64 9.60 22.74 -1.58
C SER A 64 9.44 21.25 -1.37
N SER A 65 10.17 20.68 -0.39
CA SER A 65 10.09 19.25 -0.03
C SER A 65 8.73 18.91 0.57
N LEU A 66 8.19 19.80 1.43
CA LEU A 66 6.85 19.63 2.00
C LEU A 66 5.77 19.62 0.91
N TRP A 67 5.87 20.49 -0.08
CA TRP A 67 4.94 20.53 -1.22
C TRP A 67 4.98 19.24 -2.06
N LYS A 68 6.19 18.70 -2.31
CA LYS A 68 6.36 17.41 -2.99
C LYS A 68 5.78 16.26 -2.15
N ALA A 69 6.09 16.23 -0.85
CA ALA A 69 5.54 15.23 0.09
C ALA A 69 4.01 15.32 0.18
N THR A 70 3.43 16.52 0.18
CA THR A 70 1.97 16.71 0.16
C THR A 70 1.34 16.12 -1.09
N LYS A 71 1.88 16.37 -2.28
CA LYS A 71 1.37 15.78 -3.52
C LYS A 71 1.46 14.25 -3.51
N LEU A 72 2.57 13.70 -3.01
CA LEU A 72 2.71 12.26 -2.83
C LEU A 72 1.70 11.72 -1.81
N GLY A 73 1.54 12.40 -0.68
CA GLY A 73 0.58 12.05 0.37
C GLY A 73 -0.86 12.04 -0.14
N LEU A 74 -1.24 13.01 -0.98
CA LEU A 74 -2.56 13.06 -1.60
C LEU A 74 -2.80 11.86 -2.53
N ILE A 75 -1.86 11.53 -3.41
CA ILE A 75 -2.05 10.50 -4.42
C ILE A 75 -1.83 9.11 -3.82
N GLN A 76 -0.67 8.88 -3.19
CA GLN A 76 -0.24 7.57 -2.72
C GLN A 76 -0.89 7.20 -1.38
N THR A 77 -1.10 8.15 -0.49
CA THR A 77 -1.63 7.81 0.83
C THR A 77 -3.13 8.07 0.92
N LEU A 78 -3.62 9.25 0.57
CA LEU A 78 -5.05 9.52 0.66
C LEU A 78 -5.84 8.78 -0.44
N VAL A 79 -5.62 9.10 -1.72
CA VAL A 79 -6.45 8.55 -2.82
C VAL A 79 -6.28 7.04 -2.95
N GLN A 80 -5.04 6.57 -3.03
CA GLN A 80 -4.76 5.15 -3.20
C GLN A 80 -5.32 4.31 -2.06
N TYR A 81 -5.04 4.68 -0.80
CA TYR A 81 -5.48 3.86 0.33
C TYR A 81 -6.96 4.03 0.65
N ALA A 82 -7.57 5.21 0.44
CA ALA A 82 -9.01 5.35 0.55
C ALA A 82 -9.73 4.40 -0.42
N LEU A 83 -9.34 4.41 -1.70
CA LEU A 83 -9.88 3.49 -2.70
C LEU A 83 -9.58 2.02 -2.37
N PHE A 84 -8.38 1.72 -1.88
CA PHE A 84 -8.00 0.37 -1.51
C PHE A 84 -8.82 -0.16 -0.33
N TYR A 85 -8.94 0.59 0.77
CA TYR A 85 -9.67 0.14 1.95
C TYR A 85 -11.16 0.01 1.68
N ILE A 86 -11.79 0.99 1.00
CA ILE A 86 -13.19 0.91 0.58
C ILE A 86 -13.39 -0.28 -0.38
N GLY A 87 -12.51 -0.44 -1.36
CA GLY A 87 -12.59 -1.56 -2.31
C GLY A 87 -12.46 -2.92 -1.62
N MET A 88 -11.51 -3.06 -0.70
CA MET A 88 -11.29 -4.29 0.07
C MET A 88 -12.45 -4.65 1.01
N ALA A 89 -13.24 -3.69 1.43
CA ALA A 89 -14.47 -3.95 2.20
C ALA A 89 -15.56 -4.63 1.34
N HIS A 90 -15.53 -4.42 0.01
CA HIS A 90 -16.57 -4.88 -0.94
C HIS A 90 -16.08 -5.96 -1.91
N THR A 91 -14.86 -6.48 -1.74
CA THR A 91 -14.32 -7.58 -2.54
C THR A 91 -13.62 -8.62 -1.65
N SER A 92 -13.41 -9.83 -2.16
CA SER A 92 -12.66 -10.84 -1.42
C SER A 92 -11.17 -10.46 -1.33
N GLY A 93 -10.50 -10.88 -0.24
CA GLY A 93 -9.06 -10.63 -0.08
C GLY A 93 -8.22 -11.19 -1.22
N VAL A 94 -8.59 -12.37 -1.71
CA VAL A 94 -7.96 -13.03 -2.86
C VAL A 94 -8.13 -12.20 -4.13
N LYS A 95 -9.36 -11.84 -4.48
CA LYS A 95 -9.68 -11.05 -5.67
C LYS A 95 -9.03 -9.66 -5.62
N GLY A 96 -9.12 -8.98 -4.46
CA GLY A 96 -8.48 -7.69 -4.24
C GLY A 96 -6.96 -7.74 -4.39
N SER A 97 -6.31 -8.81 -3.94
CA SER A 97 -4.86 -8.98 -4.09
C SER A 97 -4.43 -9.14 -5.55
N VAL A 98 -5.22 -9.89 -6.36
CA VAL A 98 -4.99 -10.03 -7.81
C VAL A 98 -5.16 -8.69 -8.52
N LEU A 99 -6.26 -8.00 -8.24
CA LEU A 99 -6.55 -6.71 -8.85
C LEU A 99 -5.50 -5.67 -8.48
N MET A 100 -5.05 -5.66 -7.23
CA MET A 100 -3.99 -4.75 -6.80
C MET A 100 -2.65 -5.07 -7.49
N ALA A 101 -2.35 -6.32 -7.83
CA ALA A 101 -1.12 -6.69 -8.54
C ALA A 101 -0.99 -6.01 -9.93
N VAL A 102 -2.11 -5.55 -10.51
CA VAL A 102 -2.13 -4.78 -11.77
C VAL A 102 -1.33 -3.46 -11.65
N HIS A 103 -1.09 -2.96 -10.42
CA HIS A 103 -0.25 -1.77 -10.21
C HIS A 103 1.14 -1.88 -10.85
N VAL A 104 1.69 -3.08 -10.96
CA VAL A 104 2.99 -3.33 -11.60
C VAL A 104 2.97 -2.91 -13.07
N PHE A 105 1.89 -3.27 -13.81
CA PHE A 105 1.70 -2.83 -15.19
C PHE A 105 1.58 -1.32 -15.29
N PHE A 106 0.75 -0.72 -14.45
CA PHE A 106 0.60 0.73 -14.43
C PHE A 106 1.91 1.43 -14.12
N ALA A 107 2.69 0.94 -13.15
CA ALA A 107 3.99 1.52 -12.81
C ALA A 107 4.94 1.50 -14.01
N ILE A 108 5.04 0.39 -14.73
CA ILE A 108 5.92 0.24 -15.90
C ILE A 108 5.43 1.10 -17.06
N LEU A 109 4.14 1.08 -17.37
CA LEU A 109 3.57 1.87 -18.46
C LEU A 109 3.70 3.37 -18.22
N ILE A 110 3.37 3.83 -17.01
CA ILE A 110 3.45 5.24 -16.62
C ILE A 110 4.91 5.70 -16.59
N SER A 111 5.81 4.89 -16.02
CA SER A 111 7.25 5.18 -16.00
C SER A 111 7.82 5.33 -17.40
N ALA A 112 7.42 4.46 -18.34
CA ALA A 112 7.95 4.48 -19.69
C ALA A 112 7.29 5.53 -20.61
N LYS A 113 5.95 5.69 -20.54
CA LYS A 113 5.21 6.53 -21.47
C LYS A 113 5.06 7.97 -20.98
N LEU A 114 4.71 8.16 -19.70
CA LEU A 114 4.43 9.48 -19.14
C LEU A 114 5.72 10.15 -18.64
N PHE A 115 6.52 9.45 -17.84
CA PHE A 115 7.74 10.00 -17.26
C PHE A 115 8.98 9.76 -18.12
N ARG A 116 8.93 8.83 -19.08
CA ARG A 116 10.02 8.50 -20.01
C ARG A 116 11.34 8.09 -19.33
N TYR A 117 11.25 7.50 -18.13
CA TYR A 117 12.43 7.05 -17.37
C TYR A 117 13.10 5.79 -17.98
N GLU A 118 12.33 4.99 -18.70
CA GLU A 118 12.81 3.74 -19.26
C GLU A 118 12.05 3.38 -20.55
N ARG A 119 12.70 2.57 -21.38
CA ARG A 119 12.07 2.06 -22.61
C ARG A 119 11.30 0.77 -22.31
N LEU A 120 10.11 0.67 -22.87
CA LEU A 120 9.38 -0.60 -22.92
C LEU A 120 10.12 -1.53 -23.91
N ASN A 121 10.45 -2.71 -23.44
CA ASN A 121 11.02 -3.76 -24.26
C ASN A 121 10.25 -5.07 -24.03
N ALA A 122 10.34 -6.00 -25.00
CA ALA A 122 9.63 -7.26 -24.95
C ALA A 122 9.90 -8.08 -23.67
N PRO A 123 11.15 -8.19 -23.15
CA PRO A 123 11.42 -8.90 -21.89
C PRO A 123 10.65 -8.34 -20.70
N LYS A 124 10.51 -7.01 -20.58
CA LYS A 124 9.75 -6.39 -19.48
C LYS A 124 8.26 -6.74 -19.58
N LEU A 125 7.70 -6.66 -20.79
CA LEU A 125 6.29 -6.98 -21.01
C LEU A 125 6.02 -8.46 -20.75
N LEU A 126 6.87 -9.35 -21.25
CA LEU A 126 6.78 -10.79 -20.98
C LEU A 126 6.90 -11.10 -19.49
N GLY A 127 7.88 -10.50 -18.79
CA GLY A 127 8.01 -10.66 -17.33
C GLY A 127 6.78 -10.22 -16.57
N CYS A 128 6.13 -9.11 -16.96
CA CYS A 128 4.87 -8.68 -16.40
C CYS A 128 3.75 -9.69 -16.66
N LEU A 129 3.59 -10.16 -17.90
CA LEU A 129 2.56 -11.13 -18.25
C LEU A 129 2.75 -12.45 -17.50
N CYS A 130 3.99 -12.94 -17.39
CA CYS A 130 4.29 -14.14 -16.60
C CYS A 130 4.01 -13.94 -15.10
N GLY A 131 4.42 -12.80 -14.53
CA GLY A 131 4.17 -12.47 -13.12
C GLY A 131 2.68 -12.38 -12.81
N PHE A 132 1.92 -11.69 -13.66
CA PHE A 132 0.47 -11.59 -13.52
C PHE A 132 -0.23 -12.93 -13.74
N GLY A 133 0.19 -13.68 -14.76
CA GLY A 133 -0.31 -15.03 -15.01
C GLY A 133 -0.11 -15.97 -13.81
N GLY A 134 1.08 -15.90 -13.16
CA GLY A 134 1.34 -16.65 -11.93
C GLY A 134 0.41 -16.25 -10.78
N VAL A 135 0.18 -14.94 -10.59
CA VAL A 135 -0.79 -14.44 -9.58
C VAL A 135 -2.20 -14.93 -9.90
N LEU A 136 -2.62 -14.88 -11.16
CA LEU A 136 -3.93 -15.40 -11.57
C LEU A 136 -4.05 -16.90 -11.29
N LEU A 137 -3.07 -17.72 -11.64
CA LEU A 137 -3.10 -19.17 -11.42
C LEU A 137 -3.26 -19.53 -9.94
N ILE A 138 -2.47 -18.89 -9.06
CA ILE A 138 -2.56 -19.12 -7.61
C ILE A 138 -3.97 -18.78 -7.08
N ASN A 139 -4.57 -17.73 -7.59
CA ASN A 139 -5.85 -17.24 -7.10
C ASN A 139 -7.06 -17.94 -7.74
N LEU A 140 -6.92 -18.48 -8.96
CA LEU A 140 -7.95 -19.29 -9.62
C LEU A 140 -8.09 -20.67 -8.95
N SER A 141 -6.97 -21.26 -8.51
CA SER A 141 -6.94 -22.57 -7.84
C SER A 141 -7.70 -22.58 -6.53
N GLY A 142 -7.83 -21.43 -5.85
CA GLY A 142 -8.53 -21.31 -4.56
C GLY A 142 -10.00 -20.91 -4.65
N GLY A 143 -10.63 -20.91 -5.82
CA GLY A 143 -12.04 -20.49 -5.99
C GLY A 143 -12.31 -19.01 -5.66
N GLY A 144 -11.27 -18.22 -5.39
CA GLY A 144 -11.36 -16.87 -4.86
C GLY A 144 -11.81 -15.78 -5.84
N LEU A 145 -11.98 -16.09 -7.12
CA LEU A 145 -12.50 -15.16 -8.13
C LEU A 145 -14.02 -15.31 -8.33
N GLY A 146 -14.70 -16.11 -7.53
CA GLY A 146 -16.14 -16.27 -7.55
C GLY A 146 -16.87 -14.96 -7.25
N GLY A 147 -17.96 -14.72 -8.00
CA GLY A 147 -18.75 -13.48 -7.93
C GLY A 147 -18.51 -12.56 -9.12
N GLY A 148 -19.54 -11.84 -9.55
CA GLY A 148 -19.48 -10.85 -10.63
C GLY A 148 -18.53 -9.68 -10.28
N PHE A 149 -18.15 -8.90 -11.30
CA PHE A 149 -17.41 -7.66 -11.11
C PHE A 149 -18.26 -6.62 -10.37
N THR A 150 -17.72 -6.06 -9.29
CA THR A 150 -18.38 -4.99 -8.52
C THR A 150 -17.62 -3.68 -8.71
N LEU A 151 -18.33 -2.62 -9.09
CA LEU A 151 -17.68 -1.33 -9.35
C LEU A 151 -17.07 -0.75 -8.07
N LEU A 152 -17.79 -0.83 -6.95
CA LEU A 152 -17.36 -0.28 -5.66
C LEU A 152 -16.22 -1.11 -5.02
N GLY A 153 -16.20 -2.42 -5.22
CA GLY A 153 -15.13 -3.30 -4.75
C GLY A 153 -13.97 -3.34 -5.74
N ASP A 154 -14.18 -4.04 -6.84
CA ASP A 154 -13.13 -4.35 -7.82
C ASP A 154 -12.65 -3.12 -8.57
N GLY A 155 -13.58 -2.22 -8.95
CA GLY A 155 -13.26 -0.96 -9.62
C GLY A 155 -12.44 -0.03 -8.74
N ALA A 156 -12.78 0.09 -7.44
CA ALA A 156 -12.02 0.90 -6.49
C ALA A 156 -10.60 0.34 -6.30
N VAL A 157 -10.42 -0.98 -6.19
CA VAL A 157 -9.08 -1.60 -6.08
C VAL A 157 -8.25 -1.38 -7.35
N LEU A 158 -8.86 -1.46 -8.55
CA LEU A 158 -8.16 -1.15 -9.81
C LEU A 158 -7.73 0.32 -9.89
N LEU A 159 -8.58 1.26 -9.46
CA LEU A 159 -8.21 2.67 -9.37
C LEU A 159 -7.11 2.91 -8.32
N ALA A 160 -7.15 2.20 -7.20
CA ALA A 160 -6.05 2.21 -6.22
C ALA A 160 -4.73 1.71 -6.83
N ALA A 161 -4.79 0.64 -7.63
CA ALA A 161 -3.63 0.11 -8.34
C ALA A 161 -3.06 1.12 -9.36
N LEU A 162 -3.92 1.85 -10.07
CA LEU A 162 -3.51 2.93 -10.97
C LEU A 162 -2.83 4.07 -10.20
N ALA A 163 -3.43 4.53 -9.10
CA ALA A 163 -2.85 5.57 -8.25
C ALA A 163 -1.50 5.16 -7.67
N ASN A 164 -1.36 3.88 -7.28
CA ASN A 164 -0.08 3.31 -6.83
C ASN A 164 0.98 3.34 -7.94
N GLY A 165 0.66 2.81 -9.12
CA GLY A 165 1.59 2.80 -10.26
C GLY A 165 2.05 4.21 -10.66
N PHE A 166 1.16 5.20 -10.60
CA PHE A 166 1.49 6.60 -10.84
C PHE A 166 2.40 7.16 -9.74
N SER A 167 2.09 6.91 -8.48
CA SER A 167 2.82 7.45 -7.34
C SER A 167 4.26 6.93 -7.26
N ILE A 168 4.54 5.69 -7.67
CA ILE A 168 5.91 5.14 -7.74
C ILE A 168 6.78 5.98 -8.68
N SER A 169 6.28 6.31 -9.87
CA SER A 169 7.00 7.12 -10.86
C SER A 169 7.15 8.58 -10.42
N LEU A 170 6.10 9.12 -9.79
CA LEU A 170 6.12 10.47 -9.23
C LEU A 170 7.10 10.58 -8.06
N PHE A 171 7.14 9.56 -7.19
CA PHE A 171 8.11 9.48 -6.10
C PHE A 171 9.54 9.53 -6.63
N LYS A 172 9.85 8.72 -7.65
CA LYS A 172 11.18 8.73 -8.29
C LYS A 172 11.56 10.13 -8.76
N ARG A 173 10.63 10.84 -9.42
CA ARG A 173 10.86 12.22 -9.90
C ARG A 173 11.20 13.18 -8.77
N TYR A 174 10.52 13.06 -7.63
CA TYR A 174 10.75 13.99 -6.51
C TYR A 174 11.98 13.60 -5.69
N ALA A 175 12.32 12.32 -5.64
CA ALA A 175 13.48 11.83 -4.90
C ALA A 175 14.84 12.19 -5.53
N GLU A 176 14.89 12.66 -6.79
CA GLU A 176 16.13 13.05 -7.44
C GLU A 176 16.83 14.25 -6.76
N GLY A 177 16.08 15.13 -6.10
CA GLY A 177 16.64 16.32 -5.41
C GLY A 177 16.33 16.35 -3.92
N GLU A 178 15.77 15.28 -3.35
CA GLU A 178 15.28 15.27 -1.98
C GLU A 178 15.81 14.04 -1.21
N ASP A 179 15.78 14.16 0.10
CA ASP A 179 16.05 13.01 0.96
C ASP A 179 14.86 12.06 1.01
N THR A 180 15.12 10.77 0.77
CA THR A 180 14.09 9.73 0.68
C THR A 180 13.31 9.55 1.97
N LEU A 181 13.99 9.58 3.13
CA LEU A 181 13.35 9.45 4.45
C LEU A 181 12.45 10.64 4.75
N THR A 182 12.91 11.85 4.41
CA THR A 182 12.12 13.07 4.56
C THR A 182 10.85 12.99 3.70
N LEU A 183 10.97 12.64 2.42
CA LEU A 183 9.79 12.49 1.55
C LEU A 183 8.82 11.43 2.06
N CYS A 184 9.30 10.24 2.42
CA CYS A 184 8.46 9.14 2.93
C CYS A 184 7.76 9.51 4.23
N GLY A 185 8.49 10.11 5.18
CA GLY A 185 7.93 10.49 6.47
C GLY A 185 6.83 11.53 6.33
N TYR A 186 7.12 12.65 5.66
CA TYR A 186 6.15 13.73 5.53
C TYR A 186 4.98 13.40 4.59
N GLN A 187 5.16 12.58 3.56
CA GLN A 187 4.02 12.11 2.75
C GLN A 187 3.04 11.27 3.59
N PHE A 188 3.56 10.43 4.51
CA PHE A 188 2.73 9.63 5.39
C PHE A 188 2.04 10.47 6.48
N ILE A 189 2.75 11.46 7.07
CA ILE A 189 2.14 12.40 8.02
C ILE A 189 0.98 13.14 7.35
N VAL A 190 1.22 13.76 6.20
CA VAL A 190 0.19 14.54 5.51
C VAL A 190 -0.93 13.64 5.00
N GLY A 191 -0.60 12.57 4.27
CA GLY A 191 -1.61 11.68 3.69
C GLY A 191 -2.39 10.88 4.73
N GLY A 192 -1.72 10.40 5.80
CA GLY A 192 -2.36 9.73 6.93
C GLY A 192 -3.24 10.68 7.73
N GLY A 193 -2.77 11.91 7.97
CA GLY A 193 -3.56 12.96 8.60
C GLY A 193 -4.81 13.31 7.80
N LEU A 194 -4.70 13.41 6.46
CA LEU A 194 -5.85 13.65 5.59
C LEU A 194 -6.82 12.46 5.56
N LEU A 195 -6.33 11.21 5.57
CA LEU A 195 -7.19 10.02 5.70
C LEU A 195 -7.98 10.06 7.03
N LEU A 196 -7.29 10.35 8.12
CA LEU A 196 -7.90 10.46 9.44
C LEU A 196 -8.97 11.55 9.46
N LEU A 197 -8.65 12.75 8.97
CA LEU A 197 -9.60 13.85 8.87
C LEU A 197 -10.79 13.50 7.98
N THR A 198 -10.56 12.85 6.84
CA THR A 198 -11.63 12.40 5.94
C THR A 198 -12.57 11.43 6.66
N GLY A 199 -12.05 10.42 7.37
CA GLY A 199 -12.86 9.49 8.13
C GLY A 199 -13.69 10.18 9.21
N LEU A 200 -13.11 11.13 9.97
CA LEU A 200 -13.82 11.92 10.97
C LEU A 200 -14.92 12.81 10.34
N CYS A 201 -14.64 13.45 9.20
CA CYS A 201 -15.63 14.26 8.48
C CYS A 201 -16.82 13.44 7.95
N PHE A 202 -16.61 12.16 7.64
CA PHE A 202 -17.68 11.23 7.24
C PHE A 202 -18.40 10.59 8.44
N GLY A 203 -18.20 11.09 9.65
CA GLY A 203 -18.91 10.67 10.86
C GLY A 203 -18.31 9.46 11.56
N GLY A 204 -17.14 8.99 11.15
CA GLY A 204 -16.44 7.92 11.84
C GLY A 204 -15.97 8.35 13.23
N THR A 205 -15.86 7.38 14.12
CA THR A 205 -15.40 7.59 15.51
C THR A 205 -14.01 7.00 15.71
N LEU A 206 -13.26 7.56 16.65
CA LEU A 206 -11.99 6.95 17.04
C LEU A 206 -12.28 5.62 17.76
N PRO A 207 -11.65 4.51 17.31
CA PRO A 207 -11.91 3.21 17.90
C PRO A 207 -11.38 3.12 19.33
N HIS A 208 -12.05 2.32 20.15
CA HIS A 208 -11.56 1.98 21.48
C HIS A 208 -10.40 0.98 21.38
N PHE A 209 -9.21 1.43 21.76
CA PHE A 209 -8.02 0.59 21.69
C PHE A 209 -7.89 -0.30 22.91
N THR A 210 -7.69 -1.59 22.67
CA THR A 210 -7.23 -2.58 23.65
C THR A 210 -5.71 -2.75 23.53
N GLY A 211 -5.07 -3.42 24.50
CA GLY A 211 -3.64 -3.73 24.41
C GLY A 211 -3.29 -4.53 23.13
N GLN A 212 -4.16 -5.43 22.70
CA GLN A 212 -3.96 -6.24 21.49
C GLN A 212 -4.07 -5.39 20.21
N SER A 213 -5.08 -4.53 20.12
CA SER A 213 -5.25 -3.65 18.95
C SER A 213 -4.15 -2.59 18.86
N LEU A 214 -3.60 -2.10 19.99
CA LEU A 214 -2.44 -1.21 20.00
C LEU A 214 -1.17 -1.92 19.53
N LEU A 215 -0.92 -3.16 19.97
CA LEU A 215 0.21 -3.95 19.48
C LEU A 215 0.11 -4.18 17.97
N LEU A 216 -1.06 -4.52 17.47
CA LEU A 216 -1.30 -4.71 16.05
C LEU A 216 -1.08 -3.40 15.27
N LEU A 217 -1.62 -2.28 15.76
CA LEU A 217 -1.41 -0.96 15.16
C LEU A 217 0.08 -0.61 15.13
N GLY A 218 0.80 -0.82 16.24
CA GLY A 218 2.25 -0.60 16.33
C GLY A 218 3.02 -1.45 15.30
N TYR A 219 2.68 -2.73 15.16
CA TYR A 219 3.22 -3.60 14.12
C TYR A 219 2.97 -3.02 12.72
N MET A 220 1.74 -2.61 12.41
CA MET A 220 1.37 -2.07 11.11
C MET A 220 2.04 -0.72 10.81
N VAL A 221 2.25 0.10 11.83
CA VAL A 221 3.02 1.35 11.76
C VAL A 221 4.47 1.07 11.35
N LEU A 222 5.15 0.18 12.08
CA LEU A 222 6.54 -0.20 11.80
C LEU A 222 6.68 -0.85 10.41
N LEU A 223 5.77 -1.76 10.07
CA LEU A 223 5.70 -2.38 8.74
C LEU A 223 5.63 -1.34 7.64
N SER A 224 4.76 -0.34 7.78
CA SER A 224 4.57 0.70 6.78
C SER A 224 5.80 1.59 6.66
N ALA A 225 6.37 2.03 7.79
CA ALA A 225 7.55 2.88 7.82
C ALA A 225 8.76 2.19 7.16
N VAL A 226 9.03 0.95 7.55
CA VAL A 226 10.20 0.18 7.05
C VAL A 226 10.03 -0.20 5.58
N ALA A 227 8.90 -0.82 5.23
CA ALA A 227 8.68 -1.29 3.86
C ALA A 227 8.67 -0.13 2.84
N GLN A 228 7.98 0.97 3.17
CA GLN A 228 7.91 2.13 2.28
C GLN A 228 9.29 2.80 2.12
N THR A 229 10.04 2.96 3.20
CA THR A 229 11.36 3.58 3.14
C THR A 229 12.32 2.77 2.29
N ILE A 230 12.39 1.45 2.50
CA ILE A 230 13.25 0.56 1.70
C ILE A 230 12.80 0.56 0.23
N TRP A 231 11.50 0.43 -0.04
CA TRP A 231 10.97 0.43 -1.41
C TRP A 231 11.26 1.74 -2.14
N SER A 232 11.09 2.86 -1.46
CA SER A 232 11.37 4.18 -2.00
C SER A 232 12.85 4.38 -2.31
N ALA A 233 13.74 3.91 -1.43
CA ALA A 233 15.17 3.91 -1.69
C ALA A 233 15.53 3.05 -2.90
N LEU A 234 14.96 1.85 -3.01
CA LEU A 234 15.16 0.98 -4.17
C LEU A 234 14.68 1.65 -5.46
N THR A 235 13.50 2.28 -5.45
CA THR A 235 12.94 2.97 -6.62
C THR A 235 13.77 4.18 -7.03
N ARG A 236 14.35 4.90 -6.06
CA ARG A 236 15.25 6.03 -6.33
C ARG A 236 16.48 5.61 -7.16
N TYR A 237 17.15 4.53 -6.76
CA TYR A 237 18.43 4.11 -7.33
C TYR A 237 18.32 3.08 -8.44
N ASN A 238 17.13 2.55 -8.74
CA ASN A 238 16.94 1.51 -9.75
C ASN A 238 15.86 1.91 -10.76
N PRO A 239 15.85 1.27 -11.96
CA PRO A 239 14.74 1.40 -12.91
C PRO A 239 13.42 0.97 -12.23
N VAL A 240 12.35 1.75 -12.45
CA VAL A 240 11.03 1.50 -11.84
C VAL A 240 10.53 0.10 -12.18
N GLY A 241 10.63 -0.32 -13.45
CA GLY A 241 10.18 -1.63 -13.87
C GLY A 241 10.93 -2.79 -13.19
N ARG A 242 12.24 -2.63 -12.90
CA ARG A 242 13.01 -3.66 -12.19
C ARG A 242 12.55 -3.82 -10.74
N VAL A 243 12.18 -2.73 -10.09
CA VAL A 243 11.68 -2.77 -8.69
C VAL A 243 10.23 -3.21 -8.67
N ALA A 244 9.39 -2.65 -9.55
CA ALA A 244 7.95 -2.90 -9.56
C ALA A 244 7.59 -4.36 -9.79
N VAL A 245 8.34 -5.10 -10.62
CA VAL A 245 8.09 -6.54 -10.88
C VAL A 245 8.06 -7.37 -9.59
N TYR A 246 8.85 -7.01 -8.58
CA TYR A 246 8.77 -7.69 -7.28
C TYR A 246 7.40 -7.52 -6.60
N GLY A 247 6.61 -6.51 -6.98
CA GLY A 247 5.26 -6.31 -6.47
C GLY A 247 4.32 -7.50 -6.69
N PHE A 248 4.59 -8.36 -7.66
CA PHE A 248 3.87 -9.63 -7.83
C PHE A 248 4.07 -10.63 -6.67
N LEU A 249 5.07 -10.43 -5.82
CA LEU A 249 5.24 -11.23 -4.60
C LEU A 249 4.25 -10.83 -3.47
N ASN A 250 3.68 -9.61 -3.52
CA ASN A 250 2.73 -9.16 -2.49
C ASN A 250 1.53 -10.11 -2.36
N PRO A 251 0.78 -10.45 -3.43
CA PRO A 251 -0.33 -11.39 -3.33
C PRO A 251 0.13 -12.81 -2.97
N VAL A 252 1.32 -13.23 -3.39
CA VAL A 252 1.86 -14.56 -3.02
C VAL A 252 2.05 -14.65 -1.49
N PHE A 253 2.77 -13.67 -0.92
CA PHE A 253 2.94 -13.61 0.54
C PHE A 253 1.62 -13.34 1.25
N GLY A 254 0.73 -12.52 0.66
CA GLY A 254 -0.60 -12.24 1.22
C GLY A 254 -1.44 -13.49 1.37
N VAL A 255 -1.52 -14.33 0.34
CA VAL A 255 -2.26 -15.61 0.38
C VAL A 255 -1.63 -16.57 1.40
N LEU A 256 -0.31 -16.77 1.33
CA LEU A 256 0.39 -17.68 2.25
C LEU A 256 0.20 -17.27 3.72
N LEU A 257 0.38 -15.99 4.03
CA LEU A 257 0.25 -15.51 5.41
C LEU A 257 -1.21 -15.46 5.87
N SER A 258 -2.16 -15.15 5.00
CA SER A 258 -3.59 -15.22 5.33
C SER A 258 -4.03 -16.64 5.63
N ALA A 259 -3.58 -17.62 4.83
CA ALA A 259 -3.87 -19.03 5.06
C ALA A 259 -3.32 -19.50 6.42
N LEU A 260 -2.11 -19.07 6.78
CA LEU A 260 -1.48 -19.44 8.05
C LEU A 260 -2.11 -18.75 9.27
N LEU A 261 -2.40 -17.45 9.18
CA LEU A 261 -2.81 -16.63 10.33
C LEU A 261 -4.31 -16.61 10.56
N LEU A 262 -5.12 -16.66 9.51
CA LEU A 262 -6.58 -16.56 9.60
C LEU A 262 -7.25 -17.93 9.59
N ARG A 263 -6.49 -19.03 9.51
CA ARG A 263 -7.00 -20.41 9.32
C ARG A 263 -7.98 -20.53 8.13
N GLU A 264 -7.94 -19.60 7.20
CA GLU A 264 -8.72 -19.64 5.95
C GLU A 264 -8.21 -20.74 5.00
N GLY A 265 -7.17 -21.48 5.40
CA GLY A 265 -6.54 -22.52 4.60
C GLY A 265 -7.44 -23.71 4.25
N GLN A 266 -8.55 -23.93 4.97
CA GLN A 266 -9.54 -24.95 4.55
C GLN A 266 -10.43 -24.49 3.40
N GLN A 267 -10.57 -23.17 3.16
CA GLN A 267 -11.35 -22.63 2.05
C GLN A 267 -10.49 -22.26 0.83
N ALA A 268 -9.18 -22.17 0.98
CA ALA A 268 -8.27 -21.85 -0.13
C ALA A 268 -7.76 -23.09 -0.88
N PHE A 269 -7.94 -24.30 -0.32
CA PHE A 269 -7.47 -25.57 -0.89
C PHE A 269 -8.58 -26.63 -1.04
N THR A 270 -9.84 -26.30 -0.75
CA THR A 270 -11.04 -27.08 -1.12
C THR A 270 -11.77 -26.40 -2.27
#